data_320e3e8fff02f554773e0d431a833b13
#
_entry.id   320e3e8fff02f554773e0d431a833b13
#
_cell.length_a   1.000
_cell.length_b   1.000
_cell.length_c   1.000
_cell.angle_alpha   90.00
_cell.angle_beta   90.00
_cell.angle_gamma   90.00
#
_symmetry.space_group_name_H-M   'P 1'
#
loop_
_entity.id
_entity.type
_entity.pdbx_description
1 polymer ?
#
loop_
_entity_poly.entity_id
_entity_poly.type
_entity_poly.pdbx_seq_one_letter_code
_entity_poly.pdbx_strand_id
1 'polypeptide(L)'
;MRNAPDTGACVVGLGGNVGDVATTLRAAFDALDALPSTRLVRASGLYRTPAWGVTAQADFINAAALLDTALPANALLDQLLAIERAFGRDREADDAQRWGPRTLDLDLLLYGQARIEEPGLTVPHPLLHARAFALVPLLEVSPDAVIPGIGPAADALAAIASDDIRALG
;
A
#
# COMPACT_ATOMS: atom_id res chain seq x y z
N MET A 1 -25.56 -8.66 11.24
CA MET A 1 -24.80 -8.34 10.45
C MET A 1 -23.81 -7.45 10.88
N ARG A 2 -22.90 -7.29 10.27
CA ARG A 2 -21.94 -6.51 10.66
C ARG A 2 -22.29 -5.22 10.38
N ASN A 3 -22.43 -4.46 11.27
CA ASN A 3 -22.82 -3.21 11.06
C ASN A 3 -21.77 -2.29 10.91
N ALA A 4 -20.68 -2.63 11.24
CA ALA A 4 -19.51 -1.83 10.98
C ALA A 4 -18.65 -2.65 10.11
N PRO A 5 -19.15 -2.94 8.94
CA PRO A 5 -18.57 -3.92 8.11
C PRO A 5 -17.13 -3.64 7.79
N ASP A 6 -16.79 -2.40 7.76
CA ASP A 6 -15.45 -2.08 7.41
C ASP A 6 -14.56 -1.80 8.60
N THR A 7 -15.12 -1.94 9.81
CA THR A 7 -14.30 -1.77 11.00
C THR A 7 -13.32 -2.90 11.06
N GLY A 8 -12.08 -2.62 11.09
CA GLY A 8 -11.02 -3.60 11.11
C GLY A 8 -10.45 -3.94 9.74
N ALA A 9 -11.19 -3.69 8.65
CA ALA A 9 -10.66 -3.97 7.32
C ALA A 9 -9.85 -2.79 6.82
N CYS A 10 -8.63 -3.03 6.37
CA CYS A 10 -7.82 -1.97 5.81
C CYS A 10 -6.95 -2.51 4.68
N VAL A 11 -6.49 -1.62 3.81
CA VAL A 11 -5.63 -2.00 2.69
C VAL A 11 -4.31 -1.25 2.81
N VAL A 12 -3.22 -2.00 2.75
CA VAL A 12 -1.86 -1.45 2.77
C VAL A 12 -1.25 -1.67 1.40
N GLY A 13 -0.67 -0.63 0.83
CA GLY A 13 0.11 -0.75 -0.39
C GLY A 13 1.56 -1.04 -0.04
N LEU A 14 2.21 -1.91 -0.80
CA LEU A 14 3.60 -2.26 -0.62
C LEU A 14 4.35 -1.96 -1.92
N GLY A 15 5.56 -1.48 -1.81
CA GLY A 15 6.37 -1.24 -3.01
C GLY A 15 7.84 -1.12 -2.71
N GLY A 16 8.65 -1.25 -3.75
CA GLY A 16 10.08 -1.05 -3.66
C GLY A 16 10.75 -1.21 -5.00
N ASN A 17 12.01 -0.82 -5.09
CA ASN A 17 12.79 -1.00 -6.32
C ASN A 17 14.28 -1.21 -6.06
N VAL A 18 14.66 -1.55 -4.82
CA VAL A 18 16.06 -1.78 -4.46
C VAL A 18 16.23 -3.22 -3.99
N GLY A 19 17.19 -3.91 -4.53
CA GLY A 19 17.50 -5.29 -4.15
C GLY A 19 16.51 -6.29 -4.71
N ASP A 20 16.38 -7.43 -4.06
CA ASP A 20 15.43 -8.47 -4.43
C ASP A 20 14.05 -8.09 -3.86
N VAL A 21 13.35 -7.22 -4.57
CA VAL A 21 12.10 -6.65 -4.10
C VAL A 21 11.03 -7.71 -3.92
N ALA A 22 10.97 -8.68 -4.82
CA ALA A 22 9.95 -9.74 -4.71
C ALA A 22 10.07 -10.47 -3.37
N THR A 23 11.28 -10.84 -2.97
CA THR A 23 11.53 -11.48 -1.68
C THR A 23 11.18 -10.53 -0.53
N THR A 24 11.55 -9.26 -0.66
CA THR A 24 11.24 -8.24 0.35
C THR A 24 9.74 -8.10 0.55
N LEU A 25 8.97 -8.02 -0.53
CA LEU A 25 7.51 -7.85 -0.41
C LEU A 25 6.85 -9.09 0.19
N ARG A 26 7.32 -10.28 -0.16
CA ARG A 26 6.78 -11.50 0.44
C ARG A 26 7.07 -11.55 1.94
N ALA A 27 8.27 -11.16 2.35
CA ALA A 27 8.61 -11.08 3.76
C ALA A 27 7.79 -10.00 4.48
N ALA A 28 7.50 -8.91 3.79
CA ALA A 28 6.65 -7.86 4.35
C ALA A 28 5.21 -8.35 4.58
N PHE A 29 4.67 -9.17 3.68
CA PHE A 29 3.36 -9.78 3.92
C PHE A 29 3.35 -10.58 5.23
N ASP A 30 4.41 -11.37 5.46
CA ASP A 30 4.52 -12.15 6.69
C ASP A 30 4.61 -11.23 7.91
N ALA A 31 5.34 -10.14 7.81
CA ALA A 31 5.46 -9.17 8.89
C ALA A 31 4.11 -8.51 9.22
N LEU A 32 3.31 -8.22 8.18
CA LEU A 32 1.97 -7.66 8.38
C LEU A 32 1.06 -8.65 9.09
N ASP A 33 1.15 -9.93 8.73
CA ASP A 33 0.33 -10.97 9.36
C ASP A 33 0.72 -11.18 10.82
N ALA A 34 1.94 -10.83 11.20
CA ALA A 34 2.44 -11.00 12.55
C ALA A 34 2.19 -9.79 13.46
N LEU A 35 1.57 -8.72 12.95
CA LEU A 35 1.30 -7.54 13.77
C LEU A 35 0.28 -7.84 14.86
N PRO A 36 0.37 -7.13 16.02
CA PRO A 36 -0.58 -7.37 17.09
C PRO A 36 -2.02 -7.11 16.62
N SER A 37 -2.92 -7.94 17.08
CA SER A 37 -4.36 -7.80 16.82
C SER A 37 -4.70 -7.64 15.34
N THR A 38 -3.91 -8.25 14.49
CA THR A 38 -4.00 -8.06 13.03
C THR A 38 -3.84 -9.40 12.32
N ARG A 39 -4.56 -9.56 11.22
CA ARG A 39 -4.48 -10.77 10.40
C ARG A 39 -4.43 -10.36 8.94
N LEU A 40 -3.56 -10.99 8.18
CA LEU A 40 -3.54 -10.80 6.73
C LEU A 40 -4.65 -11.65 6.12
N VAL A 41 -5.64 -11.00 5.54
CA VAL A 41 -6.79 -11.67 4.93
C VAL A 41 -6.44 -12.12 3.51
N ARG A 42 -5.79 -11.24 2.75
CA ARG A 42 -5.47 -11.53 1.36
C ARG A 42 -4.27 -10.71 0.93
N ALA A 43 -3.35 -11.32 0.21
CA ALA A 43 -2.22 -10.63 -0.40
C ALA A 43 -2.41 -10.65 -1.91
N SER A 44 -2.09 -9.57 -2.57
CA SER A 44 -2.13 -9.51 -4.04
C SER A 44 -0.93 -10.23 -4.63
N GLY A 45 -0.94 -10.44 -5.92
CA GLY A 45 0.27 -10.74 -6.67
C GLY A 45 1.18 -9.51 -6.71
N LEU A 46 2.31 -9.66 -7.34
CA LEU A 46 3.28 -8.57 -7.51
C LEU A 46 3.13 -7.97 -8.89
N TYR A 47 3.30 -6.66 -9.00
CA TYR A 47 3.13 -5.92 -10.25
C TYR A 47 4.33 -5.03 -10.47
N ARG A 48 4.79 -4.94 -11.71
CA ARG A 48 5.94 -4.10 -12.07
C ARG A 48 5.47 -2.84 -12.78
N THR A 49 6.04 -1.69 -12.41
CA THR A 49 5.79 -0.44 -13.10
C THR A 49 7.09 0.31 -13.32
N PRO A 50 7.20 1.12 -14.38
CA PRO A 50 8.39 1.94 -14.59
C PRO A 50 8.59 2.94 -13.46
N ALA A 51 9.83 3.28 -13.17
CA ALA A 51 10.16 4.33 -12.21
C ALA A 51 9.99 5.69 -12.88
N TRP A 52 9.11 6.50 -12.30
CA TRP A 52 8.85 7.83 -12.85
C TRP A 52 9.77 8.85 -12.18
N GLY A 53 10.21 9.82 -12.94
CA GLY A 53 10.97 10.96 -12.41
C GLY A 53 12.46 10.76 -12.31
N VAL A 54 12.95 9.53 -12.21
CA VAL A 54 14.38 9.23 -12.17
C VAL A 54 14.65 8.11 -13.14
N THR A 55 15.20 8.43 -14.30
CA THR A 55 15.27 7.49 -15.41
C THR A 55 16.28 6.36 -15.22
N ALA A 56 17.23 6.51 -14.31
CA ALA A 56 18.25 5.51 -14.09
C ALA A 56 17.86 4.48 -13.02
N GLN A 57 16.66 4.57 -12.45
CA GLN A 57 16.25 3.62 -11.43
C GLN A 57 15.68 2.38 -12.03
N ALA A 58 15.78 1.28 -11.27
CA ALA A 58 15.06 0.04 -11.58
C ALA A 58 13.56 0.28 -11.45
N ASP A 59 12.77 -0.53 -12.15
CA ASP A 59 11.32 -0.49 -12.04
C ASP A 59 10.87 -0.78 -10.63
N PHE A 60 9.75 -0.20 -10.22
CA PHE A 60 9.13 -0.52 -8.95
C PHE A 60 8.33 -1.81 -9.06
N ILE A 61 8.27 -2.56 -7.97
CA ILE A 61 7.37 -3.68 -7.82
C ILE A 61 6.40 -3.30 -6.70
N ASN A 62 5.13 -3.47 -6.96
CA ASN A 62 4.05 -3.05 -6.06
C ASN A 62 3.11 -4.20 -5.77
N ALA A 63 2.47 -4.14 -4.61
CA ALA A 63 1.49 -5.13 -4.18
C ALA A 63 0.53 -4.48 -3.19
N ALA A 64 -0.47 -5.21 -2.76
CA ALA A 64 -1.40 -4.75 -1.73
C ALA A 64 -1.73 -5.90 -0.79
N ALA A 65 -2.05 -5.53 0.44
CA ALA A 65 -2.49 -6.48 1.47
C ALA A 65 -3.81 -6.01 2.05
N LEU A 66 -4.77 -6.92 2.15
CA LEU A 66 -6.00 -6.67 2.88
C LEU A 66 -5.82 -7.22 4.27
N LEU A 67 -5.93 -6.36 5.27
CA LEU A 67 -5.75 -6.72 6.66
C LEU A 67 -7.06 -6.59 7.43
N ASP A 68 -7.21 -7.45 8.43
CA ASP A 68 -8.24 -7.30 9.44
C ASP A 68 -7.51 -6.96 10.73
N THR A 69 -7.72 -5.77 11.25
CA THR A 69 -6.97 -5.28 12.40
C THR A 69 -7.87 -4.61 13.42
N ALA A 70 -7.55 -4.81 14.70
CA ALA A 70 -8.17 -4.07 15.78
C ALA A 70 -7.34 -2.85 16.19
N LEU A 71 -6.20 -2.64 15.55
CA LEU A 71 -5.37 -1.47 15.87
C LEU A 71 -6.03 -0.20 15.35
N PRO A 72 -6.02 0.88 16.13
CA PRO A 72 -6.40 2.18 15.58
C PRO A 72 -5.48 2.57 14.44
N ALA A 73 -5.94 3.43 13.53
CA ALA A 73 -5.18 3.76 12.34
C ALA A 73 -3.78 4.32 12.65
N ASN A 74 -3.66 5.18 13.67
CA ASN A 74 -2.36 5.73 14.03
C ASN A 74 -1.42 4.67 14.61
N ALA A 75 -1.95 3.72 15.38
CA ALA A 75 -1.14 2.61 15.91
C ALA A 75 -0.70 1.69 14.77
N LEU A 76 -1.57 1.44 13.81
CA LEU A 76 -1.22 0.65 12.63
C LEU A 76 -0.12 1.36 11.83
N LEU A 77 -0.24 2.67 11.64
CA LEU A 77 0.80 3.43 10.94
C LEU A 77 2.15 3.27 11.62
N ASP A 78 2.19 3.36 12.97
CA ASP A 78 3.43 3.19 13.71
C ASP A 78 4.04 1.81 13.45
N GLN A 79 3.21 0.78 13.35
CA GLN A 79 3.69 -0.57 13.06
C GLN A 79 4.23 -0.67 11.62
N LEU A 80 3.57 -0.02 10.66
CA LEU A 80 4.05 0.00 9.28
C LEU A 80 5.41 0.68 9.18
N LEU A 81 5.59 1.78 9.89
CA LEU A 81 6.87 2.48 9.91
C LEU A 81 7.97 1.62 10.56
N ALA A 82 7.62 0.86 11.60
CA ALA A 82 8.57 -0.06 12.23
C ALA A 82 9.01 -1.16 11.27
N ILE A 83 8.07 -1.69 10.47
CA ILE A 83 8.39 -2.70 9.46
C ILE A 83 9.33 -2.10 8.41
N GLU A 84 9.05 -0.91 7.92
CA GLU A 84 9.92 -0.25 6.94
C GLU A 84 11.34 -0.12 7.48
N ARG A 85 11.49 0.27 8.74
CA ARG A 85 12.82 0.39 9.36
C ARG A 85 13.51 -0.95 9.48
N ALA A 86 12.76 -1.99 9.83
CA ALA A 86 13.33 -3.33 9.93
C ALA A 86 13.83 -3.85 8.58
N PHE A 87 13.28 -3.34 7.48
CA PHE A 87 13.72 -3.73 6.14
C PHE A 87 14.72 -2.72 5.56
N GLY A 88 15.29 -1.86 6.40
CA GLY A 88 16.39 -1.01 5.99
C GLY A 88 16.04 0.40 5.55
N ARG A 89 14.77 0.79 5.64
CA ARG A 89 14.41 2.14 5.25
C ARG A 89 14.76 3.14 6.34
N ASP A 90 15.41 4.25 5.95
CA ASP A 90 15.71 5.34 6.85
C ASP A 90 15.04 6.58 6.26
N ARG A 91 13.94 7.01 6.86
CA ARG A 91 13.18 8.13 6.32
C ARG A 91 13.92 9.46 6.38
N GLU A 92 14.82 9.64 7.35
CA GLU A 92 15.61 10.85 7.40
C GLU A 92 16.59 10.92 6.24
N ALA A 93 17.25 9.83 5.92
CA ALA A 93 18.11 9.77 4.77
C ALA A 93 17.30 9.85 3.48
N ASP A 94 16.11 9.22 3.47
CA ASP A 94 15.26 9.18 2.29
C ASP A 94 14.68 10.54 1.95
N ASP A 95 14.54 11.45 2.91
CA ASP A 95 14.02 12.78 2.62
C ASP A 95 14.87 13.50 1.59
N ALA A 96 16.15 13.26 1.56
CA ALA A 96 17.05 13.86 0.60
C ALA A 96 16.90 13.26 -0.79
N GLN A 97 16.24 12.08 -0.90
CA GLN A 97 16.03 11.40 -2.16
C GLN A 97 14.57 11.03 -2.32
N ARG A 98 13.73 12.04 -2.23
CA ARG A 98 12.28 11.88 -2.19
C ARG A 98 11.71 11.00 -3.29
N TRP A 99 12.25 11.08 -4.48
CA TRP A 99 11.81 10.30 -5.62
C TRP A 99 12.78 9.18 -5.99
N GLY A 100 13.74 8.93 -5.10
CA GLY A 100 14.79 7.96 -5.35
C GLY A 100 14.44 6.54 -4.94
N PRO A 101 15.44 5.66 -4.93
CA PRO A 101 15.23 4.23 -4.65
C PRO A 101 14.66 3.96 -3.27
N ARG A 102 13.83 2.90 -3.19
CA ARG A 102 13.22 2.47 -1.93
C ARG A 102 13.35 0.98 -1.76
N THR A 103 13.81 0.53 -0.59
CA THR A 103 13.84 -0.90 -0.25
C THR A 103 12.43 -1.41 0.00
N LEU A 104 11.66 -0.69 0.78
CA LEU A 104 10.28 -1.04 1.10
C LEU A 104 9.52 0.21 1.49
N ASP A 105 8.40 0.43 0.82
CA ASP A 105 7.41 1.43 1.18
C ASP A 105 6.14 0.72 1.61
N LEU A 106 5.57 1.15 2.71
CA LEU A 106 4.26 0.67 3.15
C LEU A 106 3.36 1.89 3.34
N ASP A 107 2.25 1.91 2.59
CA ASP A 107 1.29 3.01 2.66
C ASP A 107 -0.05 2.51 3.14
N LEU A 108 -0.65 3.17 4.13
CA LEU A 108 -2.01 2.87 4.53
C LEU A 108 -2.94 3.52 3.51
N LEU A 109 -3.53 2.72 2.64
CA LEU A 109 -4.36 3.22 1.55
C LEU A 109 -5.79 3.46 1.98
N LEU A 110 -6.38 2.50 2.67
CA LEU A 110 -7.75 2.57 3.17
C LEU A 110 -7.81 1.99 4.57
N TYR A 111 -8.64 2.58 5.42
CA TYR A 111 -8.90 2.06 6.76
C TYR A 111 -10.42 2.05 6.93
N GLY A 112 -11.05 0.94 6.55
CA GLY A 112 -12.48 0.85 6.44
C GLY A 112 -13.01 1.95 5.53
N GLN A 113 -14.02 2.65 5.98
CA GLN A 113 -14.57 3.81 5.28
C GLN A 113 -14.19 5.12 5.97
N ALA A 114 -13.16 5.07 6.81
CA ALA A 114 -12.75 6.25 7.57
C ALA A 114 -12.11 7.31 6.68
N ARG A 115 -12.33 8.55 7.06
CA ARG A 115 -11.64 9.69 6.47
C ARG A 115 -10.88 10.35 7.60
N ILE A 116 -9.57 10.24 7.57
CA ILE A 116 -8.68 10.72 8.63
C ILE A 116 -7.73 11.75 8.04
N GLU A 117 -7.60 12.88 8.73
CA GLU A 117 -6.68 13.90 8.29
C GLU A 117 -5.99 14.44 9.54
N GLU A 118 -4.85 13.90 9.85
CA GLU A 118 -4.05 14.25 11.03
C GLU A 118 -2.60 14.41 10.60
N PRO A 119 -1.77 15.07 11.37
CA PRO A 119 -0.35 15.17 11.05
C PRO A 119 0.26 13.77 10.89
N GLY A 120 0.83 13.52 9.72
CA GLY A 120 1.47 12.23 9.42
C GLY A 120 0.53 11.12 9.00
N LEU A 121 -0.79 11.34 9.01
CA LEU A 121 -1.74 10.29 8.65
C LEU A 121 -2.94 10.85 7.90
N THR A 122 -3.01 10.56 6.62
CA THR A 122 -4.16 10.92 5.78
C THR A 122 -4.73 9.65 5.15
N VAL A 123 -6.00 9.35 5.41
CA VAL A 123 -6.68 8.18 4.88
C VAL A 123 -8.06 8.61 4.38
N PRO A 124 -8.46 8.23 3.18
CA PRO A 124 -7.70 7.43 2.21
C PRO A 124 -6.44 8.16 1.75
N HIS A 125 -5.47 7.40 1.26
CA HIS A 125 -4.24 8.00 0.76
C HIS A 125 -4.59 9.06 -0.28
N PRO A 126 -4.02 10.27 -0.17
CA PRO A 126 -4.52 11.41 -0.97
C PRO A 126 -4.39 11.25 -2.48
N LEU A 127 -3.46 10.43 -2.94
CA LEU A 127 -3.27 10.22 -4.37
C LEU A 127 -3.73 8.86 -4.85
N LEU A 128 -4.40 8.09 -4.01
CA LEU A 128 -4.79 6.72 -4.36
C LEU A 128 -5.57 6.67 -5.68
N HIS A 129 -6.54 7.56 -5.86
CA HIS A 129 -7.40 7.55 -7.04
C HIS A 129 -6.67 7.92 -8.33
N ALA A 130 -5.45 8.43 -8.22
CA ALA A 130 -4.64 8.82 -9.37
C ALA A 130 -3.47 7.87 -9.62
N ARG A 131 -3.34 6.81 -8.82
CA ARG A 131 -2.18 5.92 -8.91
C ARG A 131 -2.57 4.52 -9.32
N ALA A 132 -2.49 4.23 -10.60
CA ALA A 132 -2.83 2.90 -11.13
C ALA A 132 -2.01 1.80 -10.44
N PHE A 133 -0.72 2.06 -10.14
CA PHE A 133 0.13 1.07 -9.50
C PHE A 133 -0.32 0.70 -8.09
N ALA A 134 -1.13 1.55 -7.45
CA ALA A 134 -1.74 1.23 -6.18
C ALA A 134 -3.13 0.62 -6.35
N LEU A 135 -3.91 1.12 -7.31
CA LEU A 135 -5.28 0.66 -7.54
C LEU A 135 -5.34 -0.78 -8.08
N VAL A 136 -4.42 -1.15 -8.96
CA VAL A 136 -4.44 -2.49 -9.56
C VAL A 136 -4.31 -3.57 -8.49
N PRO A 137 -3.26 -3.56 -7.64
CA PRO A 137 -3.19 -4.58 -6.60
C PRO A 137 -4.28 -4.43 -5.53
N LEU A 138 -4.72 -3.20 -5.25
CA LEU A 138 -5.82 -3.00 -4.31
C LEU A 138 -7.08 -3.72 -4.77
N LEU A 139 -7.43 -3.60 -6.03
CA LEU A 139 -8.63 -4.23 -6.57
C LEU A 139 -8.52 -5.75 -6.60
N GLU A 140 -7.32 -6.28 -6.65
CA GLU A 140 -7.15 -7.73 -6.54
C GLU A 140 -7.54 -8.22 -5.16
N VAL A 141 -7.21 -7.49 -4.11
CA VAL A 141 -7.50 -7.92 -2.73
C VAL A 141 -8.85 -7.41 -2.22
N SER A 142 -9.40 -6.38 -2.84
CA SER A 142 -10.67 -5.79 -2.43
C SER A 142 -11.41 -5.26 -3.66
N PRO A 143 -12.00 -6.16 -4.47
CA PRO A 143 -12.60 -5.74 -5.76
C PRO A 143 -13.75 -4.76 -5.62
N ASP A 144 -14.43 -4.75 -4.47
CA ASP A 144 -15.56 -3.85 -4.25
C ASP A 144 -15.19 -2.61 -3.44
N ALA A 145 -13.90 -2.33 -3.31
CA ALA A 145 -13.44 -1.20 -2.50
C ALA A 145 -14.02 0.12 -2.98
N VAL A 146 -14.43 0.94 -2.02
CA VAL A 146 -14.90 2.30 -2.28
C VAL A 146 -13.95 3.25 -1.58
N ILE A 147 -13.46 4.23 -2.32
CA ILE A 147 -12.56 5.24 -1.77
C ILE A 147 -13.43 6.36 -1.19
N PRO A 148 -13.46 6.56 0.12
CA PRO A 148 -14.30 7.59 0.72
C PRO A 148 -14.05 8.96 0.08
N GLY A 149 -15.13 9.63 -0.29
CA GLY A 149 -15.06 10.94 -0.92
C GLY A 149 -14.79 10.91 -2.43
N ILE A 150 -14.47 9.74 -3.00
CA ILE A 150 -14.15 9.61 -4.41
C ILE A 150 -15.14 8.68 -5.12
N GLY A 151 -15.37 7.51 -4.59
CA GLY A 151 -16.23 6.50 -5.20
C GLY A 151 -15.55 5.16 -5.38
N PRO A 152 -16.17 4.24 -6.14
CA PRO A 152 -15.58 2.90 -6.33
C PRO A 152 -14.18 2.97 -6.90
N ALA A 153 -13.28 2.20 -6.31
CA ALA A 153 -11.89 2.15 -6.77
C ALA A 153 -11.79 1.66 -8.21
N ALA A 154 -12.69 0.75 -8.62
CA ALA A 154 -12.73 0.27 -10.01
C ALA A 154 -12.99 1.40 -11.00
N ASP A 155 -13.87 2.34 -10.64
CA ASP A 155 -14.14 3.49 -11.51
C ASP A 155 -12.94 4.44 -11.57
N ALA A 156 -12.25 4.62 -10.45
CA ALA A 156 -11.06 5.44 -10.43
C ALA A 156 -9.97 4.86 -11.34
N LEU A 157 -9.79 3.54 -11.32
CA LEU A 157 -8.81 2.90 -12.19
C LEU A 157 -9.22 3.03 -13.66
N ALA A 158 -10.51 2.87 -13.97
CA ALA A 158 -10.99 2.97 -15.34
C ALA A 158 -10.76 4.37 -15.94
N ALA A 159 -10.61 5.38 -15.11
CA ALA A 159 -10.42 6.76 -15.56
C ALA A 159 -8.95 7.11 -15.84
N ILE A 160 -8.01 6.21 -15.56
CA ILE A 160 -6.59 6.49 -15.74
C ILE A 160 -5.90 5.37 -16.51
N ALA A 161 -4.72 5.65 -17.06
CA ALA A 161 -3.96 4.66 -17.81
C ALA A 161 -3.28 3.65 -16.87
N SER A 162 -3.26 2.38 -17.26
CA SER A 162 -2.60 1.34 -16.49
C SER A 162 -1.85 0.36 -17.39
N ASP A 163 -1.60 0.74 -18.64
CA ASP A 163 -1.02 -0.17 -19.65
C ASP A 163 0.40 -0.56 -19.31
N ASP A 164 1.11 0.23 -18.54
CA ASP A 164 2.50 -0.03 -18.20
C ASP A 164 2.65 -0.89 -16.94
N ILE A 165 1.55 -1.34 -16.34
CA ILE A 165 1.59 -2.19 -15.16
C ILE A 165 1.51 -3.64 -15.59
N ARG A 166 2.48 -4.45 -15.13
CA ARG A 166 2.58 -5.84 -15.53
C ARG A 166 2.58 -6.76 -14.33
N ALA A 167 1.72 -7.77 -14.35
CA ALA A 167 1.72 -8.78 -13.32
C ALA A 167 2.96 -9.65 -13.43
N LEU A 168 3.57 -9.99 -12.31
CA LEU A 168 4.73 -10.86 -12.25
C LEU A 168 4.29 -12.27 -11.90
N GLY A 169 4.71 -13.18 -12.67
CA GLY A 169 4.48 -14.59 -12.44
C GLY A 169 3.13 -15.09 -12.68
#